data_5b898fabdc8708c482de832e652a9d14
#
_entry.id   5b898fabdc8708c482de832e652a9d14
#
_cell.length_a   1.000
_cell.length_b   1.000
_cell.length_c   1.000
_cell.angle_alpha   90.00
_cell.angle_beta   90.00
_cell.angle_gamma   90.00
#
_symmetry.space_group_name_H-M   'P 1'
#
loop_
_entity.id
_entity.type
_entity.pdbx_description
1 polymer ?
#
loop_
_entity_poly.entity_id
_entity_poly.type
_entity_poly.pdbx_seq_one_letter_code
_entity_poly.pdbx_strand_id
1 'polypeptide(L)'
;MANKLKYKELKAYRDNALNKQKGIDPISLLPITDPVLDHDHRTGHVRQVLQRETNAFEGKVINAFNRYCRHLGISKEDAMIQLVEYWNQDYSENPIHPKHLTDKDKLLRKYKRLLKQSKRESTKEKYRKLISLCREDSS
;
A
#
# COMPACT_ATOMS: atom_id res chain seq x y z
N MET A 1 32.70 -14.26 -13.90
CA MET A 1 31.39 -13.78 -14.36
C MET A 1 30.29 -14.63 -13.72
N ALA A 2 29.19 -14.05 -13.27
CA ALA A 2 28.06 -14.81 -12.73
C ALA A 2 27.36 -15.61 -13.83
N ASN A 3 27.10 -16.91 -13.57
CA ASN A 3 26.40 -17.76 -14.52
C ASN A 3 24.90 -17.47 -14.50
N LYS A 4 24.29 -17.41 -15.69
CA LYS A 4 22.84 -17.28 -15.82
C LYS A 4 22.15 -18.60 -15.45
N LEU A 5 21.21 -18.57 -14.49
CA LEU A 5 20.40 -19.73 -14.12
C LEU A 5 19.53 -20.19 -15.29
N LYS A 6 19.41 -21.52 -15.43
CA LYS A 6 18.43 -22.13 -16.35
C LYS A 6 17.06 -22.23 -15.65
N TYR A 7 15.99 -22.21 -16.43
CA TYR A 7 14.63 -22.32 -15.88
C TYR A 7 14.43 -23.53 -14.96
N LYS A 8 14.99 -24.69 -15.32
CA LYS A 8 14.90 -25.91 -14.51
C LYS A 8 15.60 -25.82 -13.14
N GLU A 9 16.51 -24.85 -12.97
CA GLU A 9 17.30 -24.65 -11.75
C GLU A 9 16.63 -23.67 -10.79
N LEU A 10 15.66 -22.85 -11.27
CA LEU A 10 15.05 -21.77 -10.50
C LEU A 10 14.41 -22.24 -9.19
N LYS A 11 13.67 -23.36 -9.23
CA LYS A 11 13.00 -23.90 -8.04
C LYS A 11 14.01 -24.30 -6.97
N ALA A 12 14.99 -25.10 -7.34
CA ALA A 12 16.02 -25.57 -6.41
C ALA A 12 16.85 -24.41 -5.85
N TYR A 13 17.19 -23.43 -6.68
CA TYR A 13 17.92 -22.24 -6.25
C TYR A 13 17.08 -21.42 -5.26
N ARG A 14 15.80 -21.16 -5.56
CA ARG A 14 14.88 -20.44 -4.68
C ARG A 14 14.73 -21.14 -3.34
N ASP A 15 14.50 -22.45 -3.34
CA ASP A 15 14.28 -23.24 -2.13
C ASP A 15 15.55 -23.23 -1.24
N ASN A 16 16.74 -23.33 -1.84
CA ASN A 16 18.00 -23.20 -1.12
C ASN A 16 18.21 -21.77 -0.56
N ALA A 17 17.93 -20.74 -1.34
CA ALA A 17 18.02 -19.35 -0.88
C ALA A 17 17.04 -19.08 0.27
N LEU A 18 15.81 -19.58 0.19
CA LEU A 18 14.80 -19.50 1.26
C LEU A 18 15.28 -20.13 2.55
N ASN A 19 15.90 -21.32 2.46
CA ASN A 19 16.48 -21.99 3.63
C ASN A 19 17.64 -21.18 4.24
N LYS A 20 18.54 -20.63 3.41
CA LYS A 20 19.65 -19.78 3.89
C LYS A 20 19.15 -18.54 4.64
N GLN A 21 18.06 -17.93 4.22
CA GLN A 21 17.44 -16.79 4.91
C GLN A 21 16.42 -17.20 6.01
N LYS A 22 16.41 -18.48 6.40
CA LYS A 22 15.56 -19.04 7.47
C LYS A 22 14.06 -18.84 7.24
N GLY A 23 13.63 -18.76 6.00
CA GLY A 23 12.22 -18.56 5.64
C GLY A 23 11.64 -17.19 6.00
N ILE A 24 12.46 -16.19 6.30
CA ILE A 24 12.03 -14.86 6.69
C ILE A 24 12.16 -13.90 5.50
N ASP A 25 11.13 -13.12 5.27
CA ASP A 25 11.11 -12.06 4.27
C ASP A 25 11.95 -10.86 4.74
N PRO A 26 12.94 -10.39 3.97
CA PRO A 26 13.84 -9.32 4.40
C PRO A 26 13.20 -7.93 4.42
N ILE A 27 12.01 -7.75 3.84
CA ILE A 27 11.29 -6.48 3.81
C ILE A 27 10.28 -6.41 4.96
N SER A 28 9.45 -7.44 5.12
CA SER A 28 8.41 -7.46 6.17
C SER A 28 8.89 -8.02 7.51
N LEU A 29 10.01 -8.74 7.52
CA LEU A 29 10.54 -9.49 8.67
C LEU A 29 9.59 -10.60 9.16
N LEU A 30 8.66 -11.04 8.32
CA LEU A 30 7.69 -12.09 8.61
C LEU A 30 8.03 -13.39 7.87
N PRO A 31 7.51 -14.55 8.33
CA PRO A 31 7.67 -15.82 7.62
C PRO A 31 7.10 -15.77 6.21
N ILE A 32 7.83 -16.34 5.25
CA ILE A 32 7.41 -16.45 3.85
C ILE A 32 6.52 -17.69 3.67
N THR A 33 5.32 -17.49 3.15
CA THR A 33 4.36 -18.57 2.81
C THR A 33 4.18 -18.76 1.31
N ASP A 34 4.40 -17.72 0.51
CA ASP A 34 4.34 -17.75 -0.96
C ASP A 34 5.65 -17.16 -1.54
N PRO A 35 6.71 -17.98 -1.68
CA PRO A 35 8.05 -17.51 -2.00
C PRO A 35 8.21 -17.14 -3.47
N VAL A 36 8.76 -15.96 -3.72
CA VAL A 36 9.15 -15.46 -5.04
C VAL A 36 10.66 -15.18 -5.04
N LEU A 37 11.38 -15.68 -6.04
CA LEU A 37 12.79 -15.36 -6.23
C LEU A 37 12.90 -13.98 -6.88
N ASP A 38 13.39 -13.02 -6.14
CA ASP A 38 13.54 -11.64 -6.61
C ASP A 38 14.87 -11.42 -7.33
N HIS A 39 14.92 -10.45 -8.22
CA HIS A 39 16.12 -10.09 -8.95
C HIS A 39 16.14 -8.59 -9.31
N ASP A 40 17.32 -8.04 -9.43
CA ASP A 40 17.52 -6.69 -9.93
C ASP A 40 17.20 -6.61 -11.43
N HIS A 41 16.20 -5.82 -11.81
CA HIS A 41 15.75 -5.69 -13.19
C HIS A 41 16.78 -5.05 -14.13
N ARG A 42 17.73 -4.29 -13.60
CA ARG A 42 18.78 -3.63 -14.38
C ARG A 42 19.94 -4.57 -14.67
N THR A 43 20.36 -5.36 -13.67
CA THR A 43 21.54 -6.23 -13.77
C THR A 43 21.19 -7.70 -14.00
N GLY A 44 19.96 -8.11 -13.71
CA GLY A 44 19.49 -9.48 -13.76
C GLY A 44 19.96 -10.36 -12.59
N HIS A 45 20.76 -9.83 -11.65
CA HIS A 45 21.23 -10.60 -10.52
C HIS A 45 20.09 -10.93 -9.56
N VAL A 46 20.04 -12.20 -9.16
CA VAL A 46 19.15 -12.62 -8.06
C VAL A 46 19.53 -11.87 -6.79
N ARG A 47 18.52 -11.38 -6.09
CA ARG A 47 18.69 -10.72 -4.79
C ARG A 47 18.38 -11.71 -3.67
N GLN A 48 17.14 -11.87 -3.32
CA GLN A 48 16.69 -12.74 -2.22
C GLN A 48 15.34 -13.37 -2.56
N VAL A 49 14.82 -14.22 -1.66
CA VAL A 49 13.44 -14.71 -1.75
C VAL A 49 12.55 -13.77 -0.95
N LEU A 50 11.49 -13.28 -1.56
CA LEU A 50 10.48 -12.43 -0.95
C LEU A 50 9.14 -13.16 -0.85
N GLN A 51 8.31 -12.71 0.05
CA GLN A 51 6.88 -13.00 0.01
C GLN A 51 6.30 -12.33 -1.24
N ARG A 52 5.31 -12.94 -1.90
CA ARG A 52 4.74 -12.42 -3.15
C ARG A 52 4.28 -10.97 -3.04
N GLU A 53 3.64 -10.62 -1.92
CA GLU A 53 3.12 -9.28 -1.67
C GLU A 53 4.24 -8.25 -1.52
N THR A 54 5.32 -8.57 -0.81
CA THR A 54 6.47 -7.66 -0.63
C THR A 54 7.25 -7.48 -1.91
N ASN A 55 7.38 -8.55 -2.73
CA ASN A 55 7.94 -8.45 -4.08
C ASN A 55 7.12 -7.51 -4.98
N ALA A 56 5.79 -7.64 -4.95
CA ALA A 56 4.89 -6.75 -5.69
C ALA A 56 4.95 -5.31 -5.18
N PHE A 57 5.05 -5.11 -3.87
CA PHE A 57 5.20 -3.80 -3.24
C PHE A 57 6.50 -3.12 -3.69
N GLU A 58 7.65 -3.82 -3.59
CA GLU A 58 8.95 -3.31 -4.04
C GLU A 58 8.90 -2.84 -5.50
N GLY A 59 8.38 -3.68 -6.39
CA GLY A 59 8.24 -3.34 -7.81
C GLY A 59 7.35 -2.12 -8.06
N LYS A 60 6.26 -1.95 -7.29
CA LYS A 60 5.39 -0.77 -7.38
C LYS A 60 6.09 0.49 -6.89
N VAL A 61 6.87 0.41 -5.81
CA VAL A 61 7.66 1.54 -5.29
C VAL A 61 8.65 2.01 -6.34
N ILE A 62 9.42 1.09 -6.94
CA ILE A 62 10.37 1.41 -8.00
C ILE A 62 9.68 2.03 -9.22
N ASN A 63 8.55 1.47 -9.64
CA ASN A 63 7.79 2.00 -10.77
C ASN A 63 7.22 3.41 -10.47
N ALA A 64 6.73 3.64 -9.26
CA ALA A 64 6.24 4.95 -8.83
C ALA A 64 7.38 5.98 -8.82
N PHE A 65 8.54 5.64 -8.26
CA PHE A 65 9.72 6.50 -8.29
C PHE A 65 10.12 6.85 -9.72
N ASN A 66 10.26 5.85 -10.59
CA ASN A 66 10.66 6.05 -11.98
C ASN A 66 9.67 6.97 -12.74
N ARG A 67 8.39 6.82 -12.46
CA ARG A 67 7.34 7.59 -13.12
C ARG A 67 7.27 9.04 -12.64
N TYR A 68 7.41 9.27 -11.34
CA TYR A 68 7.08 10.57 -10.73
C TYR A 68 8.28 11.35 -10.21
N CYS A 69 9.40 10.70 -9.87
CA CYS A 69 10.52 11.35 -9.19
C CYS A 69 11.84 11.31 -9.96
N ARG A 70 12.04 10.34 -10.86
CA ARG A 70 13.33 10.18 -11.56
C ARG A 70 13.80 11.46 -12.29
N HIS A 71 12.88 12.22 -12.88
CA HIS A 71 13.18 13.44 -13.62
C HIS A 71 13.58 14.63 -12.72
N LEU A 72 13.38 14.52 -11.40
CA LEU A 72 13.74 15.55 -10.42
C LEU A 72 15.23 15.56 -10.06
N GLY A 73 16.00 14.57 -10.54
CA GLY A 73 17.43 14.49 -10.25
C GLY A 73 17.79 13.99 -8.84
N ILE A 74 16.79 13.54 -8.06
CA ILE A 74 17.01 12.91 -6.75
C ILE A 74 17.27 11.41 -6.92
N SER A 75 18.12 10.82 -6.07
CA SER A 75 18.30 9.36 -6.03
C SER A 75 17.05 8.67 -5.47
N LYS A 76 16.84 7.43 -5.85
CA LYS A 76 15.73 6.62 -5.31
C LYS A 76 15.87 6.45 -3.79
N GLU A 77 17.08 6.20 -3.34
CA GLU A 77 17.41 6.00 -1.94
C GLU A 77 17.08 7.24 -1.10
N ASP A 78 17.54 8.42 -1.55
CA ASP A 78 17.25 9.69 -0.87
C ASP A 78 15.75 9.99 -0.87
N ALA A 79 15.07 9.76 -1.99
CA ALA A 79 13.62 9.95 -2.06
C ALA A 79 12.86 9.10 -1.04
N MET A 80 13.28 7.84 -0.84
CA MET A 80 12.64 6.95 0.15
C MET A 80 12.93 7.39 1.58
N ILE A 81 14.17 7.79 1.88
CA ILE A 81 14.56 8.31 3.20
C ILE A 81 13.74 9.56 3.52
N GLN A 82 13.72 10.53 2.62
CA GLN A 82 12.97 11.78 2.80
C GLN A 82 11.47 11.56 2.92
N LEU A 83 10.91 10.58 2.20
CA LEU A 83 9.50 10.23 2.31
C LEU A 83 9.16 9.67 3.70
N VAL A 84 10.00 8.82 4.26
CA VAL A 84 9.81 8.29 5.62
C VAL A 84 9.92 9.42 6.65
N GLU A 85 10.89 10.30 6.53
CA GLU A 85 11.06 11.47 7.40
C GLU A 85 9.85 12.40 7.33
N TYR A 86 9.35 12.66 6.11
CA TYR A 86 8.15 13.47 5.89
C TYR A 86 6.91 12.88 6.58
N TRP A 87 6.70 11.57 6.52
CA TRP A 87 5.55 10.93 7.19
C TRP A 87 5.67 10.90 8.71
N ASN A 88 6.89 10.93 9.26
CA ASN A 88 7.12 10.88 10.70
C ASN A 88 7.09 12.25 11.39
N GLN A 89 6.94 13.34 10.62
CA GLN A 89 6.78 14.67 11.21
C GLN A 89 5.41 14.82 11.88
N ASP A 90 5.36 15.57 12.96
CA ASP A 90 4.11 15.94 13.59
C ASP A 90 3.48 17.14 12.88
N TYR A 91 2.31 16.92 12.31
CA TYR A 91 1.51 17.95 11.63
C TYR A 91 0.23 18.31 12.39
N SER A 92 0.08 17.92 13.66
CA SER A 92 -1.14 18.09 14.44
C SER A 92 -1.58 19.55 14.61
N GLU A 93 -0.62 20.48 14.60
CA GLU A 93 -0.88 21.92 14.69
C GLU A 93 -1.29 22.55 13.33
N ASN A 94 -1.20 21.82 12.24
CA ASN A 94 -1.61 22.35 10.95
C ASN A 94 -3.13 22.34 10.76
N PRO A 95 -3.71 23.29 10.00
CA PRO A 95 -5.14 23.31 9.74
C PRO A 95 -5.58 22.07 8.94
N ILE A 96 -6.79 21.61 9.24
CA ILE A 96 -7.39 20.48 8.52
C ILE A 96 -7.75 20.91 7.10
N HIS A 97 -7.32 20.09 6.13
CA HIS A 97 -7.58 20.35 4.72
C HIS A 97 -9.10 20.31 4.42
N PRO A 98 -9.67 21.27 3.67
CA PRO A 98 -11.12 21.38 3.46
C PRO A 98 -11.75 20.17 2.72
N LYS A 99 -10.95 19.36 2.02
CA LYS A 99 -11.41 18.11 1.40
C LYS A 99 -11.41 16.92 2.36
N HIS A 100 -10.88 17.07 3.58
CA HIS A 100 -10.94 15.99 4.56
C HIS A 100 -12.40 15.72 4.93
N LEU A 101 -12.73 14.43 4.97
CA LEU A 101 -14.05 13.97 5.38
C LEU A 101 -13.89 13.15 6.65
N THR A 102 -14.50 13.62 7.73
CA THR A 102 -14.65 12.82 8.95
C THR A 102 -15.46 11.55 8.67
N ASP A 103 -15.39 10.55 9.53
CA ASP A 103 -16.19 9.34 9.37
C ASP A 103 -17.69 9.65 9.43
N LYS A 104 -18.06 10.67 10.20
CA LYS A 104 -19.40 11.25 10.25
C LYS A 104 -19.83 11.82 8.88
N ASP A 105 -18.96 12.61 8.22
CA ASP A 105 -19.25 13.15 6.90
C ASP A 105 -19.41 12.05 5.84
N LYS A 106 -18.56 11.03 5.90
CA LYS A 106 -18.65 9.84 5.03
C LYS A 106 -19.98 9.12 5.22
N LEU A 107 -20.38 8.93 6.48
CA LEU A 107 -21.65 8.28 6.85
C LEU A 107 -22.85 9.10 6.39
N LEU A 108 -22.84 10.41 6.63
CA LEU A 108 -23.87 11.33 6.19
C LEU A 108 -24.03 11.33 4.65
N ARG A 109 -22.92 11.35 3.91
CA ARG A 109 -22.94 11.23 2.44
C ARG A 109 -23.52 9.88 1.99
N LYS A 110 -23.15 8.79 2.67
CA LYS A 110 -23.72 7.45 2.41
C LYS A 110 -25.22 7.43 2.58
N TYR A 111 -25.74 7.95 3.70
CA TYR A 111 -27.19 7.95 3.97
C TYR A 111 -27.97 8.86 3.01
N LYS A 112 -27.44 10.03 2.67
CA LYS A 112 -28.05 10.91 1.64
C LYS A 112 -28.14 10.23 0.28
N ARG A 113 -27.09 9.47 -0.13
CA ARG A 113 -27.10 8.70 -1.37
C ARG A 113 -28.15 7.59 -1.34
N LEU A 114 -28.20 6.82 -0.24
CA LEU A 114 -29.16 5.73 -0.07
C LEU A 114 -30.60 6.23 -0.03
N LEU A 115 -30.86 7.38 0.63
CA LEU A 115 -32.16 8.04 0.63
C LEU A 115 -32.60 8.38 -0.82
N LYS A 116 -31.70 8.96 -1.62
CA LYS A 116 -31.98 9.30 -3.03
C LYS A 116 -32.29 8.07 -3.89
N GLN A 117 -31.62 6.95 -3.62
CA GLN A 117 -31.80 5.69 -4.38
C GLN A 117 -33.00 4.86 -3.92
N SER A 118 -33.53 5.14 -2.73
CA SER A 118 -34.62 4.35 -2.15
C SER A 118 -35.95 4.66 -2.83
N LYS A 119 -36.69 3.61 -3.18
CA LYS A 119 -38.03 3.70 -3.77
C LYS A 119 -39.14 3.62 -2.72
N ARG A 120 -38.92 2.81 -1.65
CA ARG A 120 -39.92 2.57 -0.59
C ARG A 120 -39.90 3.69 0.44
N GLU A 121 -41.05 4.21 0.81
CA GLU A 121 -41.18 5.33 1.76
C GLU A 121 -40.68 4.94 3.17
N SER A 122 -40.98 3.74 3.64
CA SER A 122 -40.45 3.22 4.91
C SER A 122 -38.90 3.24 4.96
N THR A 123 -38.25 2.90 3.87
CA THR A 123 -36.78 2.95 3.74
C THR A 123 -36.25 4.38 3.72
N LYS A 124 -36.95 5.29 3.06
CA LYS A 124 -36.60 6.71 3.08
C LYS A 124 -36.72 7.31 4.47
N GLU A 125 -37.79 6.98 5.20
CA GLU A 125 -37.98 7.41 6.58
C GLU A 125 -36.85 6.97 7.50
N LYS A 126 -36.41 5.70 7.38
CA LYS A 126 -35.23 5.19 8.06
C LYS A 126 -33.97 6.06 7.79
N TYR A 127 -33.69 6.39 6.53
CA TYR A 127 -32.51 7.18 6.22
C TYR A 127 -32.64 8.66 6.63
N ARG A 128 -33.85 9.25 6.62
CA ARG A 128 -34.08 10.58 7.20
C ARG A 128 -33.72 10.62 8.68
N LYS A 129 -34.18 9.63 9.47
CA LYS A 129 -33.82 9.50 10.89
C LYS A 129 -32.31 9.36 11.10
N LEU A 130 -31.63 8.49 10.33
CA LEU A 130 -30.18 8.31 10.44
C LEU A 130 -29.42 9.60 10.08
N ILE A 131 -29.88 10.37 9.11
CA ILE A 131 -29.32 11.66 8.75
C ILE A 131 -29.49 12.68 9.88
N SER A 132 -30.66 12.71 10.55
CA SER A 132 -30.90 13.57 11.69
C SER A 132 -29.97 13.25 12.85
N LEU A 133 -29.88 11.99 13.24
CA LEU A 133 -28.95 11.51 14.30
C LEU A 133 -27.50 11.91 14.00
N CYS A 134 -27.04 11.71 12.77
CA CYS A 134 -25.69 12.16 12.39
C CYS A 134 -25.45 13.66 12.51
N ARG A 135 -26.49 14.50 12.60
CA ARG A 135 -26.35 15.96 12.77
C ARG A 135 -26.37 16.40 14.23
N GLU A 136 -27.14 15.72 15.06
CA GLU A 136 -27.33 16.04 16.47
C GLU A 136 -26.09 15.80 17.34
N ASP A 137 -25.27 14.79 17.01
CA ASP A 137 -24.00 14.53 17.69
C ASP A 137 -22.90 15.61 17.45
N SER A 138 -23.29 16.82 17.02
CA SER A 138 -22.36 17.93 16.68
C SER A 138 -22.50 19.14 17.64
N SER A 139 -23.24 18.98 18.74
CA SER A 139 -23.47 20.06 19.73
C SER A 139 -22.64 19.87 20.97
#